data_6584fb1945ffa919641a023f981c63af
#
_entry.id   6584fb1945ffa919641a023f981c63af
#
_cell.length_a   1.000
_cell.length_b   1.000
_cell.length_c   1.000
_cell.angle_alpha   90.00
_cell.angle_beta   90.00
_cell.angle_gamma   90.00
#
_symmetry.space_group_name_H-M   'P 1'
#
loop_
_entity.id
_entity.type
_entity.pdbx_description
1 polymer ?
#
loop_
_entity_poly.entity_id
_entity_poly.type
_entity_poly.pdbx_seq_one_letter_code
_entity_poly.pdbx_strand_id
1 'polypeptide(L)'
;MKLLKIIPILAMMMLGALTSCTSENDTDIVTAVSDSSAKNQASIHAKIELEEVNLGRAEDFAILTKSGITNVYPSNITGNVGTSPITGAALLLRCNEVTGTIFTVDAAGPLPDRVTDAPGLTTAVGDMQTAYTDAAGRSNPDFLNVGAGIIGGITLKPGLHKWTSTLLIPTNIYLDGGADDIFIFQVAGTLTMSSAVRMILKGGAQAKNIFWQVSGAVTLGTTSHFEGTLLGKTSIAVQTKATVNGRLLAQTAVTLQMNTIKKP
;
A
#
# COMPACT_ATOMS: atom_id res chain seq x y z
N MET A 1 -20.52 51.58 -26.60
CA MET A 1 -21.96 51.92 -26.64
C MET A 1 -22.72 50.95 -25.76
N LYS A 2 -23.31 51.52 -24.67
CA LYS A 2 -24.56 51.12 -23.99
C LYS A 2 -24.58 49.72 -23.36
N LEU A 3 -25.07 49.51 -22.17
CA LEU A 3 -25.58 50.27 -21.01
C LEU A 3 -25.58 49.38 -19.77
N LEU A 4 -25.12 49.98 -18.73
CA LEU A 4 -25.32 49.69 -17.32
C LEU A 4 -26.80 49.51 -16.97
N LYS A 5 -27.18 48.53 -16.14
CA LYS A 5 -28.36 48.62 -15.30
C LYS A 5 -28.09 48.02 -13.92
N ILE A 6 -28.09 48.93 -12.97
CA ILE A 6 -28.10 48.82 -11.53
C ILE A 6 -29.57 48.88 -11.07
N ILE A 7 -29.86 48.35 -9.85
CA ILE A 7 -30.89 48.76 -8.86
C ILE A 7 -31.88 47.65 -8.47
N PRO A 8 -32.42 47.68 -7.23
CA PRO A 8 -31.87 47.93 -5.89
C PRO A 8 -32.33 46.92 -4.79
N ILE A 9 -31.74 47.12 -3.64
CA ILE A 9 -32.04 46.75 -2.27
C ILE A 9 -33.54 46.84 -1.89
N LEU A 10 -34.09 45.87 -1.14
CA LEU A 10 -35.16 46.10 -0.20
C LEU A 10 -34.94 45.27 1.06
N ALA A 11 -34.64 45.98 2.13
CA ALA A 11 -34.62 45.52 3.50
C ALA A 11 -36.06 45.41 4.02
N MET A 12 -36.37 44.39 4.79
CA MET A 12 -37.55 44.41 5.64
C MET A 12 -37.25 43.71 6.98
N MET A 13 -37.02 44.55 7.99
CA MET A 13 -37.09 44.19 9.41
C MET A 13 -38.55 43.82 9.75
N MET A 14 -38.73 42.75 10.49
CA MET A 14 -39.85 42.66 11.41
C MET A 14 -39.38 42.13 12.78
N LEU A 15 -39.47 43.05 13.70
CA LEU A 15 -39.39 42.89 15.16
C LEU A 15 -40.73 42.33 15.67
N GLY A 16 -40.67 41.32 16.52
CA GLY A 16 -41.83 40.80 17.20
C GLY A 16 -41.43 40.24 18.56
N ALA A 17 -41.43 41.08 19.55
CA ALA A 17 -41.37 40.72 20.96
C ALA A 17 -42.78 40.39 21.47
N LEU A 18 -42.93 39.31 22.21
CA LEU A 18 -44.02 39.15 23.18
C LEU A 18 -43.48 38.37 24.41
N THR A 19 -43.56 39.07 25.45
CA THR A 19 -43.53 38.98 26.88
C THR A 19 -44.29 37.81 27.48
N SER A 20 -43.67 37.21 28.51
CA SER A 20 -44.17 37.00 29.89
C SER A 20 -45.35 36.07 30.14
N CYS A 21 -45.14 35.10 31.02
CA CYS A 21 -45.79 35.11 32.35
C CYS A 21 -45.16 34.06 33.27
N THR A 22 -44.81 34.53 34.43
CA THR A 22 -44.43 33.81 35.65
C THR A 22 -45.61 33.12 36.28
N SER A 23 -45.45 31.98 36.91
CA SER A 23 -46.03 31.65 38.19
C SER A 23 -45.20 30.66 38.96
N GLU A 24 -44.82 31.08 40.15
CA GLU A 24 -44.18 30.28 41.18
C GLU A 24 -45.11 29.17 41.67
N ASN A 25 -44.52 27.98 41.98
CA ASN A 25 -44.57 27.38 43.32
C ASN A 25 -43.91 26.00 43.27
N ASP A 26 -42.79 25.93 43.87
CA ASP A 26 -42.49 25.23 45.13
C ASP A 26 -42.36 23.71 45.06
N THR A 27 -41.29 23.33 45.62
CA THR A 27 -40.82 22.12 46.33
C THR A 27 -39.77 21.30 45.63
N ASP A 28 -38.60 21.41 46.26
CA ASP A 28 -37.49 20.47 46.40
C ASP A 28 -37.64 19.07 45.77
N ILE A 29 -36.82 18.77 44.76
CA ILE A 29 -36.03 17.56 44.71
C ILE A 29 -34.68 17.89 44.04
N VAL A 30 -33.71 18.22 44.87
CA VAL A 30 -32.31 18.14 44.52
C VAL A 30 -31.91 16.67 44.55
N THR A 31 -31.76 16.06 43.40
CA THR A 31 -30.95 14.87 43.28
C THR A 31 -30.36 14.78 41.86
N ALA A 32 -29.09 15.05 41.82
CA ALA A 32 -28.08 14.35 41.00
C ALA A 32 -28.47 13.86 39.59
N VAL A 33 -28.44 14.76 38.60
CA VAL A 33 -28.19 14.40 37.23
C VAL A 33 -27.17 15.36 36.63
N SER A 34 -25.96 15.25 37.09
CA SER A 34 -24.82 15.90 36.47
C SER A 34 -23.59 15.05 36.79
N ASP A 35 -23.38 14.00 36.04
CA ASP A 35 -22.03 13.45 35.80
C ASP A 35 -21.97 12.28 34.80
N SER A 36 -23.01 12.05 34.01
CA SER A 36 -22.95 10.98 33.00
C SER A 36 -22.74 11.46 31.56
N SER A 37 -22.91 12.75 31.28
CA SER A 37 -22.68 13.27 29.91
C SER A 37 -21.23 13.66 29.61
N ALA A 38 -20.40 13.90 30.63
CA ALA A 38 -19.00 14.27 30.42
C ALA A 38 -18.06 13.05 30.28
N LYS A 39 -18.48 11.86 30.71
CA LYS A 39 -17.69 10.63 30.59
C LYS A 39 -17.93 9.86 29.31
N ASN A 40 -18.95 10.19 28.54
CA ASN A 40 -19.27 9.49 27.28
C ASN A 40 -18.74 10.18 26.02
N GLN A 41 -18.06 11.32 26.13
CA GLN A 41 -17.40 11.96 24.98
C GLN A 41 -15.89 11.70 24.91
N ALA A 42 -15.31 10.98 25.84
CA ALA A 42 -13.86 10.70 25.89
C ALA A 42 -13.45 9.38 25.25
N SER A 43 -14.35 8.63 24.60
CA SER A 43 -14.01 7.30 24.11
C SER A 43 -14.53 6.93 22.72
N ILE A 44 -14.84 7.90 21.85
CA ILE A 44 -15.13 7.60 20.44
C ILE A 44 -14.07 8.24 19.54
N HIS A 45 -12.81 8.07 19.86
CA HIS A 45 -11.78 7.85 18.89
C HIS A 45 -11.56 6.33 18.84
N ALA A 46 -12.53 5.61 18.32
CA ALA A 46 -12.26 4.28 17.79
C ALA A 46 -11.16 4.53 16.73
N LYS A 47 -9.92 4.19 17.04
CA LYS A 47 -8.86 4.08 16.05
C LYS A 47 -9.48 3.22 14.94
N ILE A 48 -9.78 3.80 13.80
CA ILE A 48 -10.17 3.03 12.62
C ILE A 48 -8.98 2.12 12.41
N GLU A 49 -9.17 0.83 12.71
CA GLU A 49 -8.09 -0.14 12.47
C GLU A 49 -7.77 -0.09 10.99
N LEU A 50 -6.48 -0.01 10.69
CA LEU A 50 -6.01 0.02 9.32
C LEU A 50 -6.28 -1.38 8.72
N GLU A 51 -7.17 -1.44 7.75
CA GLU A 51 -7.49 -2.70 7.07
C GLU A 51 -6.37 -3.12 6.12
N GLU A 52 -6.22 -4.42 5.94
CA GLU A 52 -5.31 -5.01 4.97
C GLU A 52 -5.66 -4.55 3.54
N VAL A 53 -4.65 -4.47 2.68
CA VAL A 53 -4.85 -4.20 1.24
C VAL A 53 -5.31 -5.49 0.57
N ASN A 54 -6.54 -5.51 0.08
CA ASN A 54 -7.08 -6.67 -0.64
C ASN A 54 -6.37 -6.85 -1.98
N LEU A 55 -5.62 -7.91 -2.12
CA LEU A 55 -4.87 -8.24 -3.34
C LEU A 55 -5.69 -9.03 -4.35
N GLY A 56 -6.88 -9.56 -3.97
CA GLY A 56 -7.65 -10.44 -4.82
C GLY A 56 -6.81 -11.58 -5.38
N ARG A 57 -6.98 -11.93 -6.65
CA ARG A 57 -6.17 -12.98 -7.31
C ARG A 57 -4.69 -12.64 -7.47
N ALA A 58 -4.29 -11.38 -7.35
CA ALA A 58 -2.87 -11.01 -7.37
C ALA A 58 -2.11 -11.59 -6.14
N GLU A 59 -2.82 -11.94 -5.08
CA GLU A 59 -2.26 -12.60 -3.90
C GLU A 59 -1.61 -13.96 -4.22
N ASP A 60 -2.09 -14.66 -5.23
CA ASP A 60 -1.59 -15.98 -5.63
C ASP A 60 -0.16 -15.93 -6.19
N PHE A 61 0.33 -14.75 -6.57
CA PHE A 61 1.60 -14.58 -7.27
C PHE A 61 2.72 -14.10 -6.35
N ALA A 62 3.91 -14.67 -6.54
CA ALA A 62 5.18 -14.11 -6.04
C ALA A 62 5.62 -12.94 -6.94
N ILE A 63 5.44 -13.08 -8.27
CA ILE A 63 5.73 -12.04 -9.25
C ILE A 63 4.60 -11.96 -10.27
N LEU A 64 3.98 -10.79 -10.40
CA LEU A 64 2.98 -10.49 -11.43
C LEU A 64 3.36 -9.19 -12.13
N THR A 65 3.41 -9.22 -13.47
CA THR A 65 3.81 -8.07 -14.26
C THR A 65 2.90 -7.83 -15.47
N LYS A 66 2.96 -6.62 -16.04
CA LYS A 66 2.25 -6.31 -17.28
C LYS A 66 3.18 -6.32 -18.51
N SER A 67 4.48 -6.18 -18.32
CA SER A 67 5.43 -6.03 -19.42
C SER A 67 6.54 -7.09 -19.42
N GLY A 68 6.43 -8.09 -18.53
CA GLY A 68 7.34 -9.23 -18.49
C GLY A 68 8.42 -9.16 -17.41
N ILE A 69 9.24 -10.20 -17.38
CA ILE A 69 10.33 -10.38 -16.42
C ILE A 69 11.63 -10.59 -17.18
N THR A 70 12.64 -9.76 -16.86
CA THR A 70 14.01 -9.98 -17.30
C THR A 70 14.80 -10.59 -16.15
N ASN A 71 15.52 -11.66 -16.40
CA ASN A 71 16.35 -12.33 -15.39
C ASN A 71 17.75 -12.55 -15.95
N VAL A 72 18.73 -11.94 -15.32
CA VAL A 72 20.15 -12.13 -15.66
C VAL A 72 20.75 -13.07 -14.62
N TYR A 73 21.13 -14.25 -15.07
CA TYR A 73 21.52 -15.40 -14.23
C TYR A 73 20.37 -16.01 -13.41
N PRO A 74 20.46 -17.29 -13.07
CA PRO A 74 19.36 -17.99 -12.42
C PRO A 74 18.97 -17.40 -11.08
N SER A 75 17.67 -17.17 -10.90
CA SER A 75 17.03 -16.78 -9.64
C SER A 75 16.27 -17.96 -9.04
N ASN A 76 15.93 -17.89 -7.77
CA ASN A 76 15.08 -18.87 -7.08
C ASN A 76 13.78 -18.20 -6.64
N ILE A 77 12.66 -18.60 -7.22
CA ILE A 77 11.35 -18.01 -6.98
C ILE A 77 10.44 -19.08 -6.39
N THR A 78 9.93 -18.85 -5.18
CA THR A 78 8.93 -19.70 -4.52
C THR A 78 7.58 -19.00 -4.54
N GLY A 79 6.66 -19.53 -5.36
CA GLY A 79 5.32 -18.99 -5.61
C GLY A 79 5.06 -18.85 -7.12
N ASN A 80 3.82 -18.52 -7.48
CA ASN A 80 3.44 -18.40 -8.87
C ASN A 80 4.02 -17.15 -9.52
N VAL A 81 4.22 -17.24 -10.83
CA VAL A 81 4.74 -16.15 -11.67
C VAL A 81 3.79 -15.95 -12.85
N GLY A 82 3.53 -14.71 -13.22
CA GLY A 82 2.68 -14.42 -14.36
C GLY A 82 2.92 -13.08 -15.03
N THR A 83 2.47 -12.98 -16.28
CA THR A 83 2.46 -11.72 -17.02
C THR A 83 1.24 -11.63 -17.93
N SER A 84 0.63 -10.44 -17.95
CA SER A 84 -0.51 -10.09 -18.82
C SER A 84 -0.60 -8.54 -18.94
N PRO A 85 -0.93 -7.99 -20.12
CA PRO A 85 -1.38 -8.64 -21.35
C PRO A 85 -0.24 -9.08 -22.30
N ILE A 86 1.04 -8.82 -21.95
CA ILE A 86 2.16 -9.19 -22.80
C ILE A 86 2.24 -10.73 -22.96
N THR A 87 2.70 -11.19 -24.12
CA THR A 87 2.96 -12.59 -24.39
C THR A 87 3.87 -13.25 -23.35
N GLY A 88 3.68 -14.55 -23.10
CA GLY A 88 4.55 -15.34 -22.23
C GLY A 88 6.03 -15.36 -22.65
N ALA A 89 6.33 -15.05 -23.90
CA ALA A 89 7.71 -14.88 -24.37
C ALA A 89 8.48 -13.77 -23.66
N ALA A 90 7.79 -12.84 -23.00
CA ALA A 90 8.40 -11.80 -22.18
C ALA A 90 8.82 -12.27 -20.77
N LEU A 91 8.56 -13.52 -20.42
CA LEU A 91 9.07 -14.15 -19.20
C LEU A 91 10.43 -14.79 -19.47
N LEU A 92 11.50 -14.04 -19.26
CA LEU A 92 12.87 -14.51 -19.46
C LEU A 92 13.36 -15.27 -18.23
N LEU A 93 12.65 -16.34 -17.88
CA LEU A 93 12.91 -17.25 -16.77
C LEU A 93 13.04 -18.68 -17.31
N ARG A 94 13.67 -19.56 -16.54
CA ARG A 94 13.64 -21.00 -16.77
C ARG A 94 12.67 -21.66 -15.78
N CYS A 95 12.04 -22.75 -16.19
CA CYS A 95 11.08 -23.45 -15.32
C CYS A 95 11.70 -23.90 -14.00
N ASN A 96 12.95 -24.35 -14.01
CA ASN A 96 13.65 -24.79 -12.81
C ASN A 96 14.02 -23.66 -11.83
N GLU A 97 13.77 -22.41 -12.18
CA GLU A 97 13.94 -21.25 -11.30
C GLU A 97 12.67 -20.95 -10.46
N VAL A 98 11.54 -21.59 -10.80
CA VAL A 98 10.24 -21.32 -10.17
C VAL A 98 9.73 -22.58 -9.49
N THR A 99 9.61 -22.50 -8.18
CA THR A 99 8.86 -23.48 -7.37
C THR A 99 7.42 -22.97 -7.23
N GLY A 100 6.59 -23.31 -8.19
CA GLY A 100 5.21 -22.83 -8.36
C GLY A 100 4.79 -22.96 -9.81
N THR A 101 3.69 -22.29 -10.17
CA THR A 101 3.16 -22.32 -11.53
C THR A 101 3.56 -21.04 -12.29
N ILE A 102 3.98 -21.20 -13.54
CA ILE A 102 4.21 -20.09 -14.47
C ILE A 102 2.97 -19.91 -15.32
N PHE A 103 2.28 -18.79 -15.17
CA PHE A 103 1.08 -18.46 -15.93
C PHE A 103 1.41 -17.55 -17.11
N THR A 104 0.84 -17.84 -18.28
CA THR A 104 1.01 -17.08 -19.53
C THR A 104 -0.33 -16.82 -20.19
N VAL A 105 -0.42 -15.76 -20.99
CA VAL A 105 -1.64 -15.45 -21.77
C VAL A 105 -1.76 -16.29 -23.04
N ASP A 106 -0.67 -16.92 -23.47
CA ASP A 106 -0.58 -17.67 -24.71
C ASP A 106 0.35 -18.89 -24.57
N ALA A 107 0.54 -19.62 -25.66
CA ALA A 107 1.41 -20.79 -25.70
C ALA A 107 2.91 -20.47 -25.76
N ALA A 108 3.32 -19.20 -25.65
CA ALA A 108 4.73 -18.80 -25.58
C ALA A 108 5.21 -18.77 -24.13
N GLY A 109 6.53 -18.77 -23.93
CA GLY A 109 7.17 -18.65 -22.63
C GLY A 109 7.93 -19.89 -22.17
N PRO A 110 8.36 -19.94 -20.90
CA PRO A 110 9.18 -21.02 -20.38
C PRO A 110 8.52 -22.40 -20.51
N LEU A 111 9.27 -23.38 -20.96
CA LEU A 111 8.87 -24.78 -21.11
C LEU A 111 9.62 -25.66 -20.12
N PRO A 112 9.04 -26.80 -19.67
CA PRO A 112 7.76 -27.38 -20.06
C PRO A 112 6.56 -26.93 -19.21
N ASP A 113 6.78 -26.30 -18.06
CA ASP A 113 5.82 -26.22 -16.94
C ASP A 113 4.99 -24.94 -16.89
N ARG A 114 4.64 -24.36 -18.04
CA ARG A 114 3.74 -23.21 -18.08
C ARG A 114 2.26 -23.62 -18.18
N VAL A 115 1.39 -22.80 -17.60
CA VAL A 115 -0.06 -22.91 -17.76
C VAL A 115 -0.59 -21.68 -18.49
N THR A 116 -1.34 -21.89 -19.57
CA THR A 116 -1.98 -20.79 -20.28
C THR A 116 -3.32 -20.48 -19.62
N ASP A 117 -3.44 -19.29 -19.03
CA ASP A 117 -4.67 -18.80 -18.37
C ASP A 117 -4.81 -17.29 -18.58
N ALA A 118 -5.16 -16.88 -19.78
CA ALA A 118 -5.35 -15.46 -20.11
C ALA A 118 -6.48 -14.79 -19.30
N PRO A 119 -7.65 -15.41 -19.08
CA PRO A 119 -8.72 -14.82 -18.26
C PRO A 119 -8.31 -14.63 -16.80
N GLY A 120 -7.69 -15.65 -16.18
CA GLY A 120 -7.23 -15.62 -14.81
C GLY A 120 -6.15 -14.55 -14.60
N LEU A 121 -5.19 -14.43 -15.52
CA LEU A 121 -4.16 -13.39 -15.50
C LEU A 121 -4.76 -11.99 -15.70
N THR A 122 -5.76 -11.83 -16.56
CA THR A 122 -6.45 -10.54 -16.74
C THR A 122 -7.12 -10.11 -15.43
N THR A 123 -7.79 -11.04 -14.75
CA THR A 123 -8.37 -10.77 -13.42
C THR A 123 -7.30 -10.41 -12.40
N ALA A 124 -6.22 -11.21 -12.29
CA ALA A 124 -5.14 -10.97 -11.34
C ALA A 124 -4.45 -9.59 -11.54
N VAL A 125 -4.25 -9.20 -12.81
CA VAL A 125 -3.72 -7.86 -13.14
C VAL A 125 -4.71 -6.76 -12.78
N GLY A 126 -6.00 -6.97 -12.99
CA GLY A 126 -7.06 -6.05 -12.56
C GLY A 126 -7.05 -5.86 -11.04
N ASP A 127 -6.96 -6.95 -10.30
CA ASP A 127 -6.90 -6.94 -8.83
C ASP A 127 -5.62 -6.25 -8.33
N MET A 128 -4.47 -6.52 -8.96
CA MET A 128 -3.22 -5.80 -8.67
C MET A 128 -3.36 -4.28 -8.83
N GLN A 129 -4.04 -3.83 -9.89
CA GLN A 129 -4.27 -2.40 -10.13
C GLN A 129 -5.25 -1.80 -9.12
N THR A 130 -6.27 -2.56 -8.72
CA THR A 130 -7.23 -2.19 -7.68
C THR A 130 -6.54 -2.07 -6.33
N ALA A 131 -5.72 -3.05 -5.95
CA ALA A 131 -4.93 -3.04 -4.73
C ALA A 131 -3.96 -1.85 -4.67
N TYR A 132 -3.29 -1.55 -5.81
CA TYR A 132 -2.45 -0.35 -5.91
C TYR A 132 -3.27 0.92 -5.67
N THR A 133 -4.45 1.03 -6.29
CA THR A 133 -5.32 2.22 -6.20
C THR A 133 -5.89 2.38 -4.80
N ASP A 134 -6.31 1.29 -4.17
CA ASP A 134 -6.74 1.28 -2.77
C ASP A 134 -5.62 1.78 -1.85
N ALA A 135 -4.45 1.15 -1.91
CA ALA A 135 -3.31 1.54 -1.08
C ALA A 135 -2.89 3.01 -1.30
N ALA A 136 -2.91 3.50 -2.56
CA ALA A 136 -2.57 4.88 -2.91
C ALA A 136 -3.63 5.90 -2.44
N GLY A 137 -4.91 5.48 -2.41
CA GLY A 137 -6.05 6.32 -2.08
C GLY A 137 -6.32 6.49 -0.59
N ARG A 138 -5.67 5.70 0.27
CA ARG A 138 -5.89 5.80 1.72
C ARG A 138 -5.46 7.17 2.23
N SER A 139 -6.34 7.79 3.01
CA SER A 139 -6.20 9.15 3.55
C SER A 139 -5.81 9.13 5.03
N ASN A 140 -5.49 10.28 5.58
CA ASN A 140 -5.14 10.48 6.98
C ASN A 140 -3.95 9.60 7.44
N PRO A 141 -2.75 9.79 6.86
CA PRO A 141 -1.59 9.00 7.24
C PRO A 141 -1.24 9.25 8.71
N ASP A 142 -0.94 8.16 9.44
CA ASP A 142 -0.44 8.22 10.81
C ASP A 142 0.95 8.86 10.85
N PHE A 143 1.72 8.66 9.76
CA PHE A 143 3.11 9.14 9.68
C PHE A 143 3.35 9.81 8.32
N LEU A 144 3.72 11.07 8.32
CA LEU A 144 3.98 11.85 7.11
C LEU A 144 5.45 12.22 6.99
N ASN A 145 6.07 11.91 5.84
CA ASN A 145 7.44 12.27 5.48
C ASN A 145 8.50 11.95 6.56
N VAL A 146 8.35 10.81 7.23
CA VAL A 146 9.30 10.34 8.24
C VAL A 146 10.71 10.36 7.67
N GLY A 147 11.67 10.88 8.44
CA GLY A 147 13.07 10.99 8.03
C GLY A 147 13.28 11.86 6.79
N ALA A 148 12.31 12.72 6.42
CA ALA A 148 12.34 13.53 5.19
C ALA A 148 12.67 12.72 3.92
N GLY A 149 12.20 11.46 3.87
CA GLY A 149 12.46 10.54 2.75
C GLY A 149 13.76 9.74 2.87
N ILE A 150 14.48 9.83 3.98
CA ILE A 150 15.67 9.01 4.29
C ILE A 150 15.42 8.27 5.61
N ILE A 151 15.14 6.97 5.54
CA ILE A 151 14.67 6.20 6.71
C ILE A 151 15.68 5.19 7.26
N GLY A 152 16.96 5.34 6.94
CA GLY A 152 18.02 4.46 7.48
C GLY A 152 18.08 4.51 8.99
N GLY A 153 18.19 3.35 9.66
CA GLY A 153 18.28 3.21 11.11
C GLY A 153 16.97 3.41 11.87
N ILE A 154 15.86 3.73 11.18
CA ILE A 154 14.56 4.05 11.81
C ILE A 154 13.80 2.77 12.15
N THR A 155 13.08 2.78 13.28
CA THR A 155 12.05 1.81 13.62
C THR A 155 10.69 2.39 13.25
N LEU A 156 10.00 1.74 12.31
CA LEU A 156 8.67 2.09 11.86
C LEU A 156 7.62 1.27 12.64
N LYS A 157 6.53 1.91 13.02
CA LYS A 157 5.40 1.30 13.74
C LYS A 157 4.26 0.99 12.78
N PRO A 158 3.32 0.09 13.14
CA PRO A 158 2.14 -0.19 12.33
C PRO A 158 1.35 1.08 12.04
N GLY A 159 0.74 1.15 10.87
CA GLY A 159 -0.04 2.30 10.45
C GLY A 159 0.19 2.68 8.99
N LEU A 160 -0.45 3.77 8.57
CA LEU A 160 -0.32 4.35 7.24
C LEU A 160 0.82 5.38 7.23
N HIS A 161 1.86 5.08 6.49
CA HIS A 161 2.99 5.98 6.26
C HIS A 161 2.90 6.58 4.87
N LYS A 162 3.17 7.88 4.74
CA LYS A 162 3.16 8.56 3.45
C LYS A 162 4.38 9.43 3.26
N TRP A 163 5.02 9.27 2.09
CA TRP A 163 6.08 10.17 1.59
C TRP A 163 5.59 10.83 0.31
N THR A 164 5.65 12.14 0.26
CA THR A 164 5.24 12.96 -0.90
C THR A 164 6.36 13.09 -1.94
N SER A 165 7.50 12.46 -1.69
CA SER A 165 8.71 12.47 -2.53
C SER A 165 9.29 11.05 -2.71
N THR A 166 10.53 10.98 -3.11
CA THR A 166 11.32 9.73 -3.15
C THR A 166 11.63 9.23 -1.74
N LEU A 167 11.82 7.92 -1.63
CA LEU A 167 12.19 7.24 -0.39
C LEU A 167 13.52 6.51 -0.57
N LEU A 168 14.49 6.82 0.28
CA LEU A 168 15.80 6.17 0.33
C LEU A 168 15.97 5.41 1.64
N ILE A 169 16.41 4.15 1.53
CA ILE A 169 16.74 3.28 2.66
C ILE A 169 18.25 2.98 2.60
N PRO A 170 19.11 3.86 3.18
CA PRO A 170 20.56 3.73 3.05
C PRO A 170 21.17 2.73 4.01
N THR A 171 20.52 2.42 5.12
CA THR A 171 20.95 1.44 6.15
C THR A 171 19.75 0.65 6.65
N ASN A 172 19.96 -0.38 7.46
CA ASN A 172 18.89 -1.23 7.96
C ASN A 172 17.73 -0.44 8.58
N ILE A 173 16.52 -0.92 8.37
CA ILE A 173 15.30 -0.41 9.02
C ILE A 173 14.63 -1.54 9.80
N TYR A 174 13.80 -1.14 10.75
CA TYR A 174 13.08 -2.06 11.61
C TYR A 174 11.58 -1.81 11.48
N LEU A 175 10.80 -2.87 11.31
CA LEU A 175 9.34 -2.84 11.33
C LEU A 175 8.90 -3.54 12.61
N ASP A 176 8.40 -2.79 13.58
CA ASP A 176 8.13 -3.29 14.92
C ASP A 176 6.65 -3.21 15.23
N GLY A 177 6.00 -4.38 15.21
CA GLY A 177 4.57 -4.58 15.43
C GLY A 177 4.25 -6.03 15.75
N GLY A 178 3.00 -6.31 16.12
CA GLY A 178 2.47 -7.64 16.37
C GLY A 178 2.21 -8.44 15.08
N ALA A 179 1.72 -9.66 15.25
CA ALA A 179 1.49 -10.61 14.15
C ALA A 179 0.38 -10.18 13.19
N ASP A 180 -0.60 -9.43 13.69
CA ASP A 180 -1.77 -8.98 12.93
C ASP A 180 -1.70 -7.48 12.56
N ASP A 181 -0.64 -6.80 12.99
CA ASP A 181 -0.44 -5.39 12.70
C ASP A 181 -0.14 -5.15 11.22
N ILE A 182 -0.78 -4.12 10.66
CA ILE A 182 -0.68 -3.76 9.25
C ILE A 182 0.21 -2.54 9.06
N PHE A 183 1.07 -2.62 8.06
CA PHE A 183 1.91 -1.53 7.61
C PHE A 183 1.58 -1.19 6.16
N ILE A 184 1.19 0.05 5.89
CA ILE A 184 0.98 0.54 4.52
C ILE A 184 1.88 1.73 4.28
N PHE A 185 2.69 1.64 3.24
CA PHE A 185 3.65 2.66 2.83
C PHE A 185 3.25 3.25 1.48
N GLN A 186 2.93 4.54 1.45
CA GLN A 186 2.66 5.29 0.23
C GLN A 186 3.89 6.12 -0.15
N VAL A 187 4.47 5.84 -1.30
CA VAL A 187 5.64 6.54 -1.83
C VAL A 187 5.29 7.22 -3.15
N ALA A 188 5.20 8.54 -3.17
CA ALA A 188 4.85 9.31 -4.38
C ALA A 188 5.97 9.32 -5.43
N GLY A 189 7.21 9.13 -5.03
CA GLY A 189 8.37 9.05 -5.89
C GLY A 189 8.92 7.65 -6.08
N THR A 190 10.23 7.53 -6.24
CA THR A 190 10.97 6.27 -6.31
C THR A 190 11.26 5.70 -4.93
N LEU A 191 11.38 4.38 -4.84
CA LEU A 191 11.90 3.68 -3.66
C LEU A 191 13.27 3.10 -3.99
N THR A 192 14.30 3.51 -3.26
CA THR A 192 15.64 2.96 -3.41
C THR A 192 16.15 2.40 -2.09
N MET A 193 16.48 1.12 -2.08
CA MET A 193 17.14 0.44 -0.97
C MET A 193 18.59 0.19 -1.35
N SER A 194 19.52 0.64 -0.52
CA SER A 194 20.96 0.48 -0.79
C SER A 194 21.41 -0.98 -0.68
N SER A 195 22.61 -1.26 -1.21
CA SER A 195 23.20 -2.60 -1.14
C SER A 195 23.46 -3.04 0.29
N ALA A 196 23.30 -4.35 0.54
CA ALA A 196 23.49 -5.01 1.84
C ALA A 196 22.55 -4.53 2.96
N VAL A 197 21.55 -3.69 2.66
CA VAL A 197 20.56 -3.20 3.62
C VAL A 197 19.48 -4.24 3.87
N ARG A 198 19.01 -4.33 5.09
CA ARG A 198 17.99 -5.28 5.51
C ARG A 198 16.79 -4.57 6.14
N MET A 199 15.59 -5.00 5.78
CA MET A 199 14.39 -4.78 6.58
C MET A 199 14.31 -5.87 7.63
N ILE A 200 14.14 -5.49 8.90
CA ILE A 200 14.15 -6.40 10.04
C ILE A 200 12.82 -6.31 10.76
N LEU A 201 12.08 -7.41 10.75
CA LEU A 201 10.81 -7.52 11.46
C LEU A 201 11.04 -7.75 12.94
N LYS A 202 10.28 -7.06 13.79
CA LYS A 202 10.30 -7.16 15.26
C LYS A 202 8.90 -7.29 15.83
N GLY A 203 8.79 -7.73 17.08
CA GLY A 203 7.51 -7.81 17.79
C GLY A 203 6.54 -8.87 17.28
N GLY A 204 6.89 -9.64 16.26
CA GLY A 204 6.02 -10.59 15.60
C GLY A 204 5.46 -10.12 14.25
N ALA A 205 5.83 -8.93 13.77
CA ALA A 205 5.40 -8.41 12.47
C ALA A 205 5.64 -9.41 11.34
N GLN A 206 4.69 -9.50 10.41
CA GLN A 206 4.70 -10.49 9.33
C GLN A 206 4.74 -9.82 7.97
N ALA A 207 5.54 -10.35 7.05
CA ALA A 207 5.70 -9.83 5.68
C ALA A 207 4.36 -9.77 4.91
N LYS A 208 3.42 -10.67 5.19
CA LYS A 208 2.10 -10.70 4.53
C LYS A 208 1.28 -9.43 4.80
N ASN A 209 1.49 -8.77 5.95
CA ASN A 209 0.76 -7.59 6.40
C ASN A 209 1.48 -6.26 6.07
N ILE A 210 2.51 -6.31 5.24
CA ILE A 210 3.34 -5.16 4.86
C ILE A 210 3.15 -4.86 3.39
N PHE A 211 2.65 -3.63 3.08
CA PHE A 211 2.31 -3.21 1.72
C PHE A 211 3.04 -1.92 1.35
N TRP A 212 3.77 -1.95 0.24
CA TRP A 212 4.53 -0.83 -0.30
C TRP A 212 3.91 -0.36 -1.62
N GLN A 213 3.08 0.66 -1.58
CA GLN A 213 2.60 1.33 -2.79
C GLN A 213 3.64 2.35 -3.26
N VAL A 214 4.16 2.19 -4.48
CA VAL A 214 5.22 3.04 -5.02
C VAL A 214 4.83 3.55 -6.40
N SER A 215 4.81 4.88 -6.56
CA SER A 215 4.43 5.52 -7.83
C SER A 215 5.57 5.56 -8.84
N GLY A 216 6.80 5.68 -8.37
CA GLY A 216 8.00 5.65 -9.19
C GLY A 216 8.63 4.26 -9.31
N ALA A 217 9.84 4.20 -9.86
CA ALA A 217 10.60 2.97 -9.93
C ALA A 217 11.08 2.50 -8.56
N VAL A 218 11.17 1.17 -8.40
CA VAL A 218 11.73 0.53 -7.22
C VAL A 218 13.09 -0.07 -7.56
N THR A 219 14.07 0.17 -6.71
CA THR A 219 15.39 -0.47 -6.81
C THR A 219 15.77 -1.09 -5.46
N LEU A 220 15.91 -2.41 -5.45
CA LEU A 220 16.44 -3.15 -4.31
C LEU A 220 17.91 -3.45 -4.57
N GLY A 221 18.80 -2.88 -3.76
CA GLY A 221 20.24 -2.95 -3.95
C GLY A 221 20.83 -4.35 -3.81
N THR A 222 22.02 -4.55 -4.30
CA THR A 222 22.77 -5.82 -4.28
C THR A 222 22.81 -6.39 -2.85
N THR A 223 22.50 -7.68 -2.71
CA THR A 223 22.47 -8.40 -1.42
C THR A 223 21.57 -7.82 -0.33
N SER A 224 20.66 -6.93 -0.70
CA SER A 224 19.64 -6.40 0.24
C SER A 224 18.61 -7.46 0.60
N HIS A 225 17.85 -7.22 1.67
CA HIS A 225 16.75 -8.06 2.10
C HIS A 225 15.50 -7.24 2.35
N PHE A 226 14.46 -7.51 1.56
CA PHE A 226 13.19 -6.79 1.56
C PHE A 226 12.06 -7.64 2.14
N GLU A 227 11.14 -6.99 2.85
CA GLU A 227 9.96 -7.62 3.46
C GLU A 227 8.67 -6.94 3.00
N GLY A 228 7.69 -7.74 2.58
CA GLY A 228 6.35 -7.29 2.23
C GLY A 228 6.02 -7.29 0.74
N THR A 229 4.81 -6.86 0.43
CA THR A 229 4.27 -6.78 -0.93
C THR A 229 4.58 -5.44 -1.57
N LEU A 230 5.30 -5.44 -2.68
CA LEU A 230 5.51 -4.26 -3.54
C LEU A 230 4.38 -4.14 -4.55
N LEU A 231 3.65 -3.04 -4.49
CA LEU A 231 2.66 -2.59 -5.46
C LEU A 231 3.27 -1.44 -6.27
N GLY A 232 3.99 -1.78 -7.34
CA GLY A 232 4.71 -0.81 -8.17
C GLY A 232 3.87 -0.29 -9.34
N LYS A 233 3.78 1.02 -9.50
CA LYS A 233 3.17 1.64 -10.69
C LYS A 233 4.05 1.45 -11.93
N THR A 234 5.35 1.43 -11.73
CA THR A 234 6.36 1.28 -12.78
C THR A 234 7.19 0.01 -12.54
N SER A 235 8.46 0.02 -12.91
CA SER A 235 9.35 -1.13 -12.82
C SER A 235 9.87 -1.39 -11.41
N ILE A 236 10.15 -2.67 -11.14
CA ILE A 236 10.84 -3.12 -9.94
C ILE A 236 12.14 -3.80 -10.39
N ALA A 237 13.28 -3.24 -9.99
CA ALA A 237 14.60 -3.80 -10.23
C ALA A 237 15.16 -4.40 -8.94
N VAL A 238 15.39 -5.70 -8.95
CA VAL A 238 16.01 -6.45 -7.85
C VAL A 238 17.44 -6.77 -8.26
N GLN A 239 18.41 -6.10 -7.66
CA GLN A 239 19.82 -6.22 -8.02
C GLN A 239 20.42 -7.52 -7.49
N THR A 240 21.66 -7.81 -7.90
CA THR A 240 22.36 -9.07 -7.71
C THR A 240 22.24 -9.60 -6.28
N LYS A 241 21.76 -10.85 -6.16
CA LYS A 241 21.63 -11.59 -4.89
C LYS A 241 20.77 -10.93 -3.82
N ALA A 242 19.99 -9.92 -4.15
CA ALA A 242 19.00 -9.40 -3.21
C ALA A 242 17.89 -10.45 -2.98
N THR A 243 17.32 -10.44 -1.78
CA THR A 243 16.29 -11.38 -1.35
C THR A 243 15.00 -10.65 -1.01
N VAL A 244 13.87 -11.27 -1.32
CA VAL A 244 12.53 -10.72 -1.03
C VAL A 244 11.69 -11.80 -0.35
N ASN A 245 11.22 -11.52 0.85
CA ASN A 245 10.14 -12.25 1.49
C ASN A 245 8.86 -11.43 1.29
N GLY A 246 8.14 -11.72 0.21
CA GLY A 246 7.05 -10.86 -0.23
C GLY A 246 6.63 -11.11 -1.66
N ARG A 247 5.93 -10.12 -2.24
CA ARG A 247 5.44 -10.16 -3.62
C ARG A 247 5.97 -8.96 -4.42
N LEU A 248 6.25 -9.19 -5.70
CA LEU A 248 6.63 -8.16 -6.67
C LEU A 248 5.50 -7.99 -7.69
N LEU A 249 4.61 -7.06 -7.45
CA LEU A 249 3.43 -6.77 -8.26
C LEU A 249 3.66 -5.46 -9.03
N ALA A 250 4.14 -5.57 -10.29
CA ALA A 250 4.57 -4.43 -11.09
C ALA A 250 3.60 -4.16 -12.25
N GLN A 251 3.14 -2.91 -12.38
CA GLN A 251 2.32 -2.53 -13.53
C GLN A 251 3.14 -2.32 -14.83
N THR A 252 4.45 -2.50 -14.77
CA THR A 252 5.32 -2.65 -15.92
C THR A 252 6.18 -3.92 -15.78
N ALA A 253 7.49 -3.84 -15.73
CA ALA A 253 8.39 -4.98 -15.72
C ALA A 253 9.08 -5.22 -14.37
N VAL A 254 9.52 -6.45 -14.15
CA VAL A 254 10.42 -6.82 -13.06
C VAL A 254 11.75 -7.27 -13.66
N THR A 255 12.86 -6.80 -13.09
CA THR A 255 14.22 -7.24 -13.45
C THR A 255 14.86 -7.95 -12.27
N LEU A 256 15.39 -9.14 -12.53
CA LEU A 256 16.03 -10.01 -11.54
C LEU A 256 17.49 -10.29 -11.90
N GLN A 257 18.31 -10.54 -10.86
CA GLN A 257 19.73 -10.88 -10.99
C GLN A 257 20.15 -11.83 -9.85
N MET A 258 20.06 -13.13 -10.05
CA MET A 258 20.42 -14.15 -9.04
C MET A 258 19.66 -13.99 -7.72
N ASN A 259 18.39 -13.65 -7.78
CA ASN A 259 17.61 -13.30 -6.58
C ASN A 259 16.96 -14.53 -5.95
N THR A 260 16.60 -14.40 -4.67
CA THR A 260 15.70 -15.33 -3.99
C THR A 260 14.42 -14.58 -3.63
N ILE A 261 13.32 -14.98 -4.23
CA ILE A 261 11.99 -14.39 -4.00
C ILE A 261 11.10 -15.47 -3.38
N LYS A 262 10.53 -15.20 -2.24
CA LYS A 262 9.59 -16.10 -1.57
C LYS A 262 8.31 -15.39 -1.25
N LYS A 263 7.18 -15.89 -1.76
CA LYS A 263 5.85 -15.42 -1.37
C LYS A 263 5.66 -15.68 0.13
N PRO A 264 5.15 -14.69 0.90
CA PRO A 264 4.99 -14.79 2.35
C PRO A 264 3.85 -15.74 2.72
#